data_53328dc51fc92269f2089385a19c4334
#
_entry.id   53328dc51fc92269f2089385a19c4334
#
_cell.length_a   1.000
_cell.length_b   1.000
_cell.length_c   1.000
_cell.angle_alpha   90.00
_cell.angle_beta   90.00
_cell.angle_gamma   90.00
#
_symmetry.space_group_name_H-M   'P 1'
#
loop_
_entity.id
_entity.type
_entity.pdbx_description
1 polymer ?
#
loop_
_entity_poly.entity_id
_entity_poly.type
_entity_poly.pdbx_seq_one_letter_code
_entity_poly.pdbx_strand_id
1 'polypeptide(L)'
;MSKKKYNLNTIYISERLQENLKPISQSAFTAVTAPMGYGKTTAISWYLDKQSKNGNSCVIRISIYSDNLSVFWQSVQKAFAFAGLDFLDNYSCPSDAASAGMLADELCYSLSGQISYYILLMIFICWANLMLQIFFVCLPTDCLKIST
;
A
#
# COMPACT_ATOMS: atom_id res chain seq x y z
N MET A 1 -16.90 14.74 -34.01
CA MET A 1 -16.06 13.59 -33.62
C MET A 1 -16.36 13.21 -32.18
N SER A 2 -17.04 12.10 -31.97
CA SER A 2 -17.42 11.61 -30.65
C SER A 2 -16.15 11.09 -29.93
N LYS A 3 -15.76 11.73 -28.82
CA LYS A 3 -14.69 11.20 -27.95
C LYS A 3 -15.20 9.89 -27.34
N LYS A 4 -14.69 8.77 -27.79
CA LYS A 4 -14.90 7.46 -27.11
C LYS A 4 -14.48 7.63 -25.66
N LYS A 5 -15.44 7.65 -24.74
CA LYS A 5 -15.21 7.49 -23.31
C LYS A 5 -14.68 6.08 -23.13
N TYR A 6 -13.37 5.94 -22.92
CA TYR A 6 -12.80 4.66 -22.50
C TYR A 6 -13.35 4.35 -21.12
N ASN A 7 -14.14 3.30 -21.05
CA ASN A 7 -14.68 2.82 -19.78
C ASN A 7 -13.53 2.12 -19.04
N LEU A 8 -12.91 2.79 -18.06
CA LEU A 8 -11.81 2.27 -17.25
C LEU A 8 -12.20 1.00 -16.45
N ASN A 9 -13.47 0.62 -16.47
CA ASN A 9 -13.97 -0.59 -15.83
C ASN A 9 -13.68 -1.89 -16.60
N THR A 10 -13.02 -1.84 -17.75
CA THR A 10 -12.68 -3.00 -18.58
C THR A 10 -11.17 -3.26 -18.64
N ILE A 11 -10.48 -3.12 -17.52
CA ILE A 11 -9.09 -3.58 -17.43
C ILE A 11 -9.13 -5.11 -17.39
N TYR A 12 -8.68 -5.75 -18.47
CA TYR A 12 -8.52 -7.19 -18.50
C TYR A 12 -7.18 -7.57 -17.87
N ILE A 13 -7.25 -8.29 -16.77
CA ILE A 13 -6.07 -8.86 -16.11
C ILE A 13 -6.08 -10.38 -16.41
N SER A 14 -5.03 -10.87 -17.08
CA SER A 14 -4.92 -12.29 -17.41
C SER A 14 -4.91 -13.16 -16.15
N GLU A 15 -5.38 -14.39 -16.25
CA GLU A 15 -5.41 -15.36 -15.14
C GLU A 15 -4.01 -15.57 -14.56
N ARG A 16 -2.99 -15.70 -15.41
CA ARG A 16 -1.59 -15.80 -14.97
C ARG A 16 -1.15 -14.62 -14.11
N LEU A 17 -1.54 -13.38 -14.48
CA LEU A 17 -1.20 -12.20 -13.69
C LEU A 17 -1.99 -12.18 -12.38
N GLN A 18 -3.25 -12.58 -12.37
CA GLN A 18 -4.03 -12.73 -11.15
C GLN A 18 -3.41 -13.74 -10.19
N GLU A 19 -2.90 -14.86 -10.68
CA GLU A 19 -2.18 -15.84 -9.87
C GLU A 19 -0.89 -15.28 -9.29
N ASN A 20 -0.12 -14.51 -10.07
CA ASN A 20 1.09 -13.84 -9.59
C ASN A 20 0.81 -12.77 -8.51
N LEU A 21 -0.42 -12.25 -8.44
CA LEU A 21 -0.82 -11.27 -7.42
C LEU A 21 -1.38 -11.92 -6.14
N LYS A 22 -1.70 -13.23 -6.16
CA LYS A 22 -2.20 -13.94 -4.96
C LYS A 22 -1.33 -13.82 -3.71
N PRO A 23 0.03 -13.82 -3.81
CA PRO A 23 0.88 -13.62 -2.65
C PRO A 23 0.59 -12.34 -1.87
N ILE A 24 0.04 -11.30 -2.52
CA ILE A 24 -0.35 -10.06 -1.87
C ILE A 24 -1.35 -10.29 -0.73
N SER A 25 -2.26 -11.24 -0.86
CA SER A 25 -3.25 -11.57 0.17
C SER A 25 -2.86 -12.75 1.07
N GLN A 26 -1.70 -13.37 0.84
CA GLN A 26 -1.25 -14.56 1.55
C GLN A 26 0.00 -14.31 2.41
N SER A 27 0.67 -13.18 2.20
CA SER A 27 1.93 -12.84 2.86
C SER A 27 1.80 -11.55 3.63
N ALA A 28 2.38 -11.47 4.82
CA ALA A 28 2.41 -10.24 5.61
C ALA A 28 3.10 -9.08 4.88
N PHE A 29 4.05 -9.41 4.00
CA PHE A 29 4.79 -8.44 3.21
C PHE A 29 5.04 -8.97 1.80
N THR A 30 4.73 -8.16 0.80
CA THR A 30 4.99 -8.49 -0.61
C THR A 30 5.68 -7.32 -1.30
N ALA A 31 6.81 -7.57 -1.93
CA ALA A 31 7.49 -6.60 -2.78
C ALA A 31 7.25 -6.92 -4.26
N VAL A 32 6.78 -5.94 -5.02
CA VAL A 32 6.56 -6.08 -6.47
C VAL A 32 7.50 -5.13 -7.20
N THR A 33 8.41 -5.70 -7.96
CA THR A 33 9.39 -4.95 -8.75
C THR A 33 9.22 -5.26 -10.23
N ALA A 34 9.22 -4.25 -11.07
CA ALA A 34 9.27 -4.39 -12.52
C ALA A 34 9.67 -3.05 -13.14
N PRO A 35 10.18 -3.02 -14.37
CA PRO A 35 10.48 -1.76 -15.06
C PRO A 35 9.26 -0.86 -15.19
N MET A 36 9.50 0.44 -15.37
CA MET A 36 8.43 1.41 -15.58
C MET A 36 7.64 1.08 -16.85
N GLY A 37 6.33 1.38 -16.86
CA GLY A 37 5.46 1.14 -18.03
C GLY A 37 4.85 -0.26 -18.11
N TYR A 38 5.25 -1.21 -17.27
CA TYR A 38 4.71 -2.59 -17.28
C TYR A 38 3.34 -2.75 -16.59
N GLY A 39 2.65 -1.67 -16.29
CA GLY A 39 1.27 -1.73 -15.75
C GLY A 39 1.17 -2.23 -14.31
N LYS A 40 2.27 -2.20 -13.52
CA LYS A 40 2.29 -2.64 -12.11
C LYS A 40 1.21 -1.97 -11.27
N THR A 41 1.19 -0.64 -11.32
CA THR A 41 0.22 0.17 -10.54
C THR A 41 -1.20 -0.23 -10.88
N THR A 42 -1.50 -0.42 -12.16
CA THR A 42 -2.82 -0.83 -12.64
C THR A 42 -3.19 -2.22 -12.13
N ALA A 43 -2.27 -3.18 -12.22
CA ALA A 43 -2.51 -4.56 -11.82
C ALA A 43 -2.70 -4.68 -10.29
N ILE A 44 -1.84 -4.02 -9.51
CA ILE A 44 -1.93 -4.04 -8.04
C ILE A 44 -3.18 -3.30 -7.58
N SER A 45 -3.48 -2.12 -8.12
CA SER A 45 -4.69 -1.38 -7.77
C SER A 45 -5.95 -2.17 -8.10
N TRP A 46 -6.00 -2.80 -9.27
CA TRP A 46 -7.12 -3.68 -9.63
C TRP A 46 -7.29 -4.84 -8.63
N TYR A 47 -6.18 -5.49 -8.24
CA TYR A 47 -6.22 -6.59 -7.29
C TYR A 47 -6.71 -6.15 -5.91
N LEU A 48 -6.17 -5.06 -5.39
CA LEU A 48 -6.55 -4.51 -4.08
C LEU A 48 -7.99 -4.00 -4.08
N ASP A 49 -8.45 -3.37 -5.16
CA ASP A 49 -9.84 -2.92 -5.32
C ASP A 49 -10.80 -4.11 -5.36
N LYS A 50 -10.38 -5.23 -5.97
CA LYS A 50 -11.14 -6.49 -5.97
C LYS A 50 -11.23 -7.08 -4.55
N GLN A 51 -10.14 -7.08 -3.79
CA GLN A 51 -10.14 -7.53 -2.39
C GLN A 51 -11.03 -6.65 -1.52
N SER A 52 -10.94 -5.34 -1.68
CA SER A 52 -11.76 -4.39 -0.94
C SER A 52 -13.27 -4.56 -1.18
N LYS A 53 -13.66 -4.93 -2.40
CA LYS A 53 -15.07 -5.18 -2.75
C LYS A 53 -15.59 -6.54 -2.27
N ASN A 54 -14.72 -7.53 -2.20
CA ASN A 54 -15.10 -8.91 -1.84
C ASN A 54 -15.04 -9.19 -0.35
N GLY A 55 -14.45 -8.31 0.44
CA GLY A 55 -14.26 -8.50 1.86
C GLY A 55 -14.34 -7.19 2.65
N ASN A 56 -14.26 -7.31 3.95
CA ASN A 56 -14.18 -6.16 4.85
C ASN A 56 -12.73 -5.66 4.93
N SER A 57 -12.26 -5.03 3.86
CA SER A 57 -10.86 -4.59 3.72
C SER A 57 -10.76 -3.11 3.36
N CYS A 58 -9.77 -2.45 3.90
CA CYS A 58 -9.41 -1.06 3.62
C CYS A 58 -8.02 -1.01 2.98
N VAL A 59 -7.85 -0.19 1.95
CA VAL A 59 -6.57 -0.01 1.25
C VAL A 59 -6.03 1.39 1.50
N ILE A 60 -4.89 1.46 2.16
CA ILE A 60 -4.16 2.71 2.43
C ILE A 60 -3.04 2.84 1.40
N ARG A 61 -3.08 3.89 0.57
CA ARG A 61 -2.10 4.13 -0.49
C ARG A 61 -1.18 5.28 -0.13
N ILE A 62 0.11 4.99 -0.03
CA ILE A 62 1.16 5.96 0.29
C ILE A 62 2.09 6.08 -0.91
N SER A 63 2.20 7.28 -1.47
CA SER A 63 3.10 7.57 -2.59
C SER A 63 4.33 8.33 -2.09
N ILE A 64 5.50 7.82 -2.39
CA ILE A 64 6.78 8.36 -1.94
C ILE A 64 7.54 8.87 -3.16
N TYR A 65 7.65 10.20 -3.27
CA TYR A 65 8.31 10.88 -4.38
C TYR A 65 9.62 11.56 -3.99
N SER A 66 9.97 11.55 -2.70
CA SER A 66 11.11 12.28 -2.16
C SER A 66 11.80 11.44 -1.09
N ASP A 67 13.11 11.62 -0.97
CA ASP A 67 13.95 11.10 0.11
C ASP A 67 13.87 11.95 1.39
N ASN A 68 13.12 13.06 1.35
CA ASN A 68 12.91 13.91 2.51
C ASN A 68 11.93 13.25 3.49
N LEU A 69 12.41 12.93 4.68
CA LEU A 69 11.68 12.24 5.72
C LEU A 69 10.41 12.97 6.16
N SER A 70 10.45 14.31 6.24
CA SER A 70 9.28 15.11 6.63
C SER A 70 8.17 15.04 5.57
N VAL A 71 8.55 15.06 4.28
CA VAL A 71 7.61 14.91 3.16
C VAL A 71 7.01 13.51 3.16
N PHE A 72 7.84 12.50 3.39
CA PHE A 72 7.38 11.12 3.54
C PHE A 72 6.36 10.98 4.66
N TRP A 73 6.69 11.51 5.86
CA TRP A 73 5.80 11.43 7.02
C TRP A 73 4.45 12.10 6.78
N GLN A 74 4.44 13.28 6.20
CA GLN A 74 3.20 13.95 5.80
C GLN A 74 2.37 13.13 4.81
N SER A 75 3.03 12.41 3.89
CA SER A 75 2.33 11.53 2.95
C SER A 75 1.69 10.34 3.67
N VAL A 76 2.36 9.77 4.68
CA VAL A 76 1.82 8.72 5.54
C VAL A 76 0.60 9.22 6.30
N GLN A 77 0.71 10.33 7.03
CA GLN A 77 -0.39 10.91 7.81
C GLN A 77 -1.62 11.16 6.92
N LYS A 78 -1.43 11.80 5.77
CA LYS A 78 -2.52 12.05 4.81
C LYS A 78 -3.17 10.77 4.31
N ALA A 79 -2.39 9.74 3.99
CA ALA A 79 -2.94 8.48 3.49
C ALA A 79 -3.80 7.77 4.54
N PHE A 80 -3.37 7.80 5.81
CA PHE A 80 -4.15 7.25 6.91
C PHE A 80 -5.41 8.07 7.19
N ALA A 81 -5.32 9.40 7.21
CA ALA A 81 -6.47 10.28 7.37
C ALA A 81 -7.52 10.07 6.26
N PHE A 82 -7.10 9.87 5.00
CA PHE A 82 -8.01 9.50 3.90
C PHE A 82 -8.72 8.16 4.12
N ALA A 83 -8.10 7.24 4.85
CA ALA A 83 -8.72 5.98 5.23
C ALA A 83 -9.63 6.10 6.49
N GLY A 84 -9.79 7.30 7.05
CA GLY A 84 -10.55 7.56 8.27
C GLY A 84 -9.80 7.21 9.55
N LEU A 85 -8.47 7.20 9.52
CA LEU A 85 -7.58 6.84 10.61
C LEU A 85 -6.72 8.04 11.01
N ASP A 86 -7.29 8.94 11.80
CA ASP A 86 -6.66 10.25 12.14
C ASP A 86 -5.67 10.17 13.31
N PHE A 87 -5.45 8.99 13.90
CA PHE A 87 -4.59 8.84 15.07
C PHE A 87 -3.13 9.24 14.82
N LEU A 88 -2.64 9.13 13.58
CA LEU A 88 -1.28 9.53 13.22
C LEU A 88 -1.04 11.04 13.21
N ASP A 89 -2.09 11.86 13.20
CA ASP A 89 -1.95 13.32 13.21
C ASP A 89 -1.27 13.83 14.49
N ASN A 90 -1.39 13.08 15.58
CA ASN A 90 -0.77 13.40 16.87
C ASN A 90 0.68 12.92 17.01
N TYR A 91 1.19 12.18 16.01
CA TYR A 91 2.53 11.62 16.05
C TYR A 91 3.49 12.41 15.15
N SER A 92 4.65 12.75 15.68
CA SER A 92 5.77 13.24 14.86
C SER A 92 6.48 12.06 14.18
N CYS A 93 7.23 12.37 13.12
CA CYS A 93 8.04 11.36 12.46
C CYS A 93 9.00 10.70 13.46
N PRO A 94 9.04 9.36 13.55
CA PRO A 94 9.98 8.66 14.43
C PRO A 94 11.42 9.03 14.11
N SER A 95 12.19 9.40 15.12
CA SER A 95 13.60 9.79 14.99
C SER A 95 14.59 8.74 15.49
N ASP A 96 14.09 7.75 16.24
CA ASP A 96 14.88 6.68 16.83
C ASP A 96 14.07 5.38 16.93
N ALA A 97 14.74 4.31 17.34
CA ALA A 97 14.12 2.99 17.46
C ALA A 97 13.00 2.93 18.51
N ALA A 98 13.11 3.73 19.57
CA ALA A 98 12.12 3.75 20.64
C ALA A 98 10.81 4.39 20.15
N SER A 99 10.89 5.56 19.52
CA SER A 99 9.74 6.25 18.95
C SER A 99 9.10 5.44 17.79
N ALA A 100 9.93 4.75 17.01
CA ALA A 100 9.43 3.83 15.96
C ALA A 100 8.70 2.63 16.57
N GLY A 101 9.18 2.07 17.67
CA GLY A 101 8.52 0.99 18.39
C GLY A 101 7.16 1.41 18.96
N MET A 102 7.10 2.56 19.61
CA MET A 102 5.83 3.10 20.13
C MET A 102 4.80 3.34 19.01
N LEU A 103 5.26 3.86 17.87
CA LEU A 103 4.39 4.03 16.70
C LEU A 103 3.90 2.70 16.14
N ALA A 104 4.77 1.68 16.08
CA ALA A 104 4.41 0.35 15.61
C ALA A 104 3.35 -0.30 16.52
N ASP A 105 3.49 -0.15 17.85
CA ASP A 105 2.50 -0.65 18.82
C ASP A 105 1.15 0.05 18.64
N GLU A 106 1.16 1.37 18.44
CA GLU A 106 -0.06 2.14 18.17
C GLU A 106 -0.72 1.75 16.85
N LEU A 107 0.07 1.52 15.80
CA LEU A 107 -0.42 1.02 14.53
C LEU A 107 -1.08 -0.36 14.70
N CYS A 108 -0.42 -1.27 15.41
CA CYS A 108 -0.98 -2.59 15.69
C CYS A 108 -2.30 -2.50 16.46
N TYR A 109 -2.36 -1.63 17.46
CA TYR A 109 -3.57 -1.43 18.25
C TYR A 109 -4.71 -0.82 17.42
N SER A 110 -4.42 0.27 16.69
CA SER A 110 -5.42 1.01 15.90
C SER A 110 -5.92 0.24 14.68
N LEU A 111 -5.08 -0.62 14.10
CA LEU A 111 -5.44 -1.46 12.96
C LEU A 111 -5.97 -2.84 13.39
N SER A 112 -5.97 -3.15 14.69
CA SER A 112 -6.57 -4.39 15.21
C SER A 112 -8.09 -4.30 15.13
N GLY A 113 -8.72 -5.27 14.49
CA GLY A 113 -10.19 -5.30 14.37
C GLY A 113 -10.67 -6.32 13.34
N GLN A 114 -11.94 -6.19 12.95
CA GLN A 114 -12.54 -7.06 11.94
C GLN A 114 -12.24 -6.65 10.49
N ILE A 115 -11.58 -5.50 10.31
CA ILE A 115 -11.22 -4.96 9.00
C ILE A 115 -9.79 -5.37 8.67
N SER A 116 -9.60 -5.92 7.49
CA SER A 116 -8.27 -6.19 6.94
C SER A 116 -7.70 -4.92 6.29
N TYR A 117 -6.50 -4.50 6.68
CA TYR A 117 -5.86 -3.34 6.10
C TYR A 117 -4.74 -3.75 5.16
N TYR A 118 -4.74 -3.19 3.95
CA TYR A 118 -3.65 -3.31 2.99
C TYR A 118 -2.93 -1.97 2.88
N ILE A 119 -1.67 -1.92 3.25
CA ILE A 119 -0.84 -0.71 3.12
C ILE A 119 0.00 -0.85 1.86
N LEU A 120 -0.30 -0.03 0.86
CA LEU A 120 0.42 0.01 -0.40
C LEU A 120 1.41 1.18 -0.40
N LEU A 121 2.69 0.87 -0.33
CA LEU A 121 3.77 1.84 -0.49
C LEU A 121 4.22 1.88 -1.95
N MET A 122 4.02 3.01 -2.60
CA MET A 122 4.49 3.26 -3.97
C MET A 122 5.73 4.14 -3.91
N ILE A 123 6.90 3.57 -4.13
CA ILE A 123 8.17 4.27 -4.08
C ILE A 123 8.64 4.57 -5.51
N PHE A 124 8.77 5.84 -5.82
CA PHE A 124 9.28 6.32 -7.10
C PHE A 124 10.74 6.72 -6.92
N ILE A 125 11.66 5.84 -7.28
CA ILE A 125 13.10 6.11 -7.23
C ILE A 125 13.58 6.44 -8.63
N CYS A 126 14.13 7.65 -8.79
CA CYS A 126 14.85 8.06 -9.99
C CYS A 126 16.35 8.00 -9.69
N TRP A 127 17.02 6.94 -10.11
CA TRP A 127 18.46 6.81 -9.98
C TRP A 127 19.08 6.55 -11.34
N ALA A 128 19.98 7.43 -11.75
CA ALA A 128 20.86 7.26 -12.94
C ALA A 128 20.13 6.72 -14.19
N ASN A 129 19.03 7.36 -14.61
CA ASN A 129 18.20 6.96 -15.76
C ASN A 129 17.43 5.63 -15.60
N LEU A 130 17.48 4.99 -14.43
CA LEU A 130 16.66 3.84 -14.13
C LEU A 130 15.50 4.27 -13.19
N MET A 131 14.31 4.39 -13.75
CA MET A 131 13.09 4.57 -12.93
C MET A 131 12.61 3.21 -12.45
N LEU A 132 12.91 2.87 -11.20
CA LEU A 132 12.41 1.69 -10.54
C LEU A 132 11.23 2.07 -9.66
N GLN A 133 10.10 1.43 -9.87
CA GLN A 133 8.95 1.50 -8.97
C GLN A 133 8.94 0.25 -8.10
N ILE A 134 9.01 0.46 -6.80
CA ILE A 134 8.90 -0.61 -5.81
C ILE A 134 7.55 -0.45 -5.11
N PHE A 135 6.79 -1.53 -5.06
CA PHE A 135 5.51 -1.59 -4.36
C PHE A 135 5.67 -2.53 -3.18
N PHE A 136 5.32 -2.05 -2.01
CA PHE A 136 5.22 -2.86 -0.81
C PHE A 136 3.76 -2.94 -0.40
N VAL A 137 3.29 -4.15 -0.15
CA VAL A 137 1.96 -4.39 0.40
C VAL A 137 2.13 -5.10 1.72
N CYS A 138 1.66 -4.48 2.79
CA CYS A 138 1.63 -5.08 4.11
C CYS A 138 0.22 -5.56 4.41
N LEU A 139 0.12 -6.77 4.92
CA LEU A 139 -1.13 -7.38 5.35
C LEU A 139 -1.46 -7.07 6.81
N PRO A 140 -2.73 -7.27 7.14
CA PRO A 140 -3.26 -7.03 8.47
C PRO A 140 -2.65 -7.92 9.55
N THR A 141 -2.83 -7.46 10.76
CA THR A 141 -2.33 -7.96 12.03
C THR A 141 -2.61 -9.45 12.35
N ASP A 142 -3.54 -10.09 11.66
CA ASP A 142 -3.81 -11.52 11.87
C ASP A 142 -2.69 -12.43 11.35
N CYS A 143 -1.86 -11.94 10.43
CA CYS A 143 -0.66 -12.67 9.96
C CYS A 143 0.57 -12.44 10.85
N LEU A 144 0.53 -11.48 11.76
CA LEU A 144 1.60 -11.18 12.72
C LEU A 144 1.45 -11.94 14.04
N LYS A 145 0.48 -12.83 14.17
CA LYS A 145 0.51 -13.87 15.23
C LYS A 145 1.63 -14.83 14.92
N ILE A 146 2.86 -14.37 15.13
CA ILE A 146 4.01 -15.24 15.36
C ILE A 146 3.61 -16.05 16.59
N SER A 147 3.37 -17.33 16.36
CA SER A 147 3.18 -18.29 17.43
C SER A 147 4.42 -18.22 18.32
N THR A 148 4.26 -17.63 19.50
CA THR A 148 5.16 -17.85 20.63
C THR A 148 5.00 -19.27 21.11
#